data_2d77dd795b08ade6655e1de673063502
#
_entry.id   2d77dd795b08ade6655e1de673063502
#
_cell.length_a   1.000
_cell.length_b   1.000
_cell.length_c   1.000
_cell.angle_alpha   90.00
_cell.angle_beta   90.00
_cell.angle_gamma   90.00
#
_symmetry.space_group_name_H-M   'P 1'
#
loop_
_entity.id
_entity.type
_entity.pdbx_description
1 polymer ?
#
loop_
_entity_poly.entity_id
_entity_poly.type
_entity_poly.pdbx_seq_one_letter_code
_entity_poly.pdbx_strand_id
1 'polypeptide(L)'
;MSKCCCFGHREVYKNVEGALSDIVEKLITEQNITEFWVGGLGEFDGKFASAVRAKKKQYPDVQLILIKPYFSGELNTNKEYYEYAYDDIIIPDAVAGVHYKSAITKRNRWMVDNCDVIVTFVYRDFGGAYDTKKYAIKHGKTVIEVNDRIK
;
A
#
# COMPACT_ATOMS: atom_id res chain seq x y z
N MET A 1 -11.95 1.76 13.04
CA MET A 1 -11.27 0.65 12.35
C MET A 1 -9.92 1.11 11.86
N SER A 2 -8.91 0.30 12.06
CA SER A 2 -7.55 0.68 11.73
C SER A 2 -7.15 0.22 10.33
N LYS A 3 -6.48 1.11 9.62
CA LYS A 3 -6.07 0.89 8.24
C LYS A 3 -4.57 1.11 8.09
N CYS A 4 -3.96 0.32 7.21
CA CYS A 4 -2.56 0.43 6.85
C CYS A 4 -2.43 0.60 5.35
N CYS A 5 -1.51 1.41 4.90
CA CYS A 5 -1.16 1.48 3.48
C CYS A 5 0.36 1.36 3.33
N CYS A 6 0.81 1.14 2.11
CA CYS A 6 2.22 0.96 1.84
C CYS A 6 2.68 1.78 0.65
N PHE A 7 3.95 2.18 0.68
CA PHE A 7 4.61 2.89 -0.42
C PHE A 7 6.06 2.45 -0.51
N GLY A 8 6.50 2.10 -1.69
CA GLY A 8 7.87 1.68 -1.90
C GLY A 8 8.35 2.00 -3.30
N HIS A 9 9.67 1.91 -3.49
CA HIS A 9 10.25 2.10 -4.81
C HIS A 9 9.83 0.97 -5.74
N ARG A 10 9.84 1.25 -7.04
CA ARG A 10 9.42 0.27 -8.05
C ARG A 10 10.31 -0.95 -8.09
N GLU A 11 11.60 -0.79 -7.73
CA GLU A 11 12.55 -1.88 -7.72
C GLU A 11 12.91 -2.24 -6.29
N VAL A 12 12.80 -3.54 -5.97
CA VAL A 12 13.15 -4.08 -4.66
C VAL A 12 14.44 -4.88 -4.80
N TYR A 13 15.52 -4.32 -4.29
CA TYR A 13 16.86 -4.89 -4.46
C TYR A 13 17.25 -5.88 -3.37
N LYS A 14 16.43 -6.03 -2.35
CA LYS A 14 16.64 -6.95 -1.22
C LYS A 14 15.47 -7.88 -1.07
N ASN A 15 15.68 -9.00 -0.38
CA ASN A 15 14.57 -9.87 -0.02
C ASN A 15 13.80 -9.24 1.15
N VAL A 16 12.57 -8.84 0.89
CA VAL A 16 11.71 -8.19 1.89
C VAL A 16 10.62 -9.13 2.42
N GLU A 17 10.51 -10.33 1.88
CA GLU A 17 9.37 -11.21 2.16
C GLU A 17 9.23 -11.57 3.62
N GLY A 18 10.33 -11.94 4.28
CA GLY A 18 10.31 -12.27 5.71
C GLY A 18 9.92 -11.08 6.57
N ALA A 19 10.51 -9.91 6.28
CA ALA A 19 10.21 -8.69 7.02
C ALA A 19 8.75 -8.29 6.83
N LEU A 20 8.23 -8.38 5.60
CA LEU A 20 6.83 -8.05 5.33
C LEU A 20 5.87 -9.00 6.04
N SER A 21 6.19 -10.30 6.02
CA SER A 21 5.37 -11.28 6.74
C SER A 21 5.27 -10.94 8.22
N ASP A 22 6.40 -10.62 8.86
CA ASP A 22 6.43 -10.27 10.28
C ASP A 22 5.68 -8.96 10.56
N ILE A 23 5.88 -7.95 9.72
CA ILE A 23 5.22 -6.65 9.88
C ILE A 23 3.70 -6.81 9.77
N VAL A 24 3.23 -7.50 8.74
CA VAL A 24 1.79 -7.71 8.53
C VAL A 24 1.19 -8.49 9.69
N GLU A 25 1.87 -9.57 10.14
CA GLU A 25 1.42 -10.36 11.29
C GLU A 25 1.23 -9.48 12.53
N LYS A 26 2.22 -8.66 12.85
CA LYS A 26 2.16 -7.79 14.03
C LYS A 26 1.10 -6.70 13.90
N LEU A 27 0.91 -6.15 12.71
CA LEU A 27 -0.13 -5.16 12.49
C LEU A 27 -1.52 -5.75 12.72
N ILE A 28 -1.74 -6.98 12.29
CA ILE A 28 -3.01 -7.67 12.49
C ILE A 28 -3.23 -8.00 13.97
N THR A 29 -2.23 -8.62 14.61
CA THR A 29 -2.41 -9.19 15.95
C THR A 29 -2.23 -8.17 17.07
N GLU A 30 -1.33 -7.20 16.90
CA GLU A 30 -1.00 -6.26 17.98
C GLU A 30 -1.69 -4.90 17.81
N GLN A 31 -2.00 -4.49 16.58
CA GLN A 31 -2.60 -3.18 16.31
C GLN A 31 -4.00 -3.24 15.72
N ASN A 32 -4.55 -4.44 15.58
CA ASN A 32 -5.92 -4.65 15.07
C ASN A 32 -6.17 -4.03 13.70
N ILE A 33 -5.16 -4.04 12.83
CA ILE A 33 -5.32 -3.56 11.45
C ILE A 33 -6.20 -4.57 10.69
N THR A 34 -7.27 -4.08 10.09
CA THR A 34 -8.23 -4.90 9.35
C THR A 34 -8.24 -4.64 7.86
N GLU A 35 -7.74 -3.49 7.42
CA GLU A 35 -7.65 -3.14 6.00
C GLU A 35 -6.24 -2.76 5.63
N PHE A 36 -5.76 -3.34 4.53
CA PHE A 36 -4.46 -3.03 3.96
C PHE A 36 -4.68 -2.47 2.56
N TRP A 37 -4.19 -1.26 2.33
CA TRP A 37 -4.37 -0.53 1.08
C TRP A 37 -3.08 -0.49 0.29
N VAL A 38 -3.16 -0.83 -1.00
CA VAL A 38 -2.00 -0.80 -1.91
C VAL A 38 -2.33 0.01 -3.15
N GLY A 39 -1.32 0.63 -3.73
CA GLY A 39 -1.48 1.43 -4.94
C GLY A 39 -1.35 0.63 -6.23
N GLY A 40 -0.76 -0.55 -6.14
CA GLY A 40 -0.63 -1.44 -7.29
C GLY A 40 0.43 -1.04 -8.31
N LEU A 41 1.37 -0.19 -7.94
CA LEU A 41 2.43 0.27 -8.84
C LEU A 41 3.80 -0.12 -8.30
N GLY A 42 4.54 -0.92 -9.08
CA GLY A 42 5.89 -1.31 -8.76
C GLY A 42 5.98 -2.59 -7.96
N GLU A 43 7.22 -3.04 -7.78
CA GLU A 43 7.52 -4.35 -7.19
C GLU A 43 7.17 -4.42 -5.70
N PHE A 44 7.42 -3.34 -4.96
CA PHE A 44 7.14 -3.36 -3.53
C PHE A 44 5.65 -3.53 -3.23
N ASP A 45 4.80 -2.80 -3.95
CA ASP A 45 3.35 -2.91 -3.77
C ASP A 45 2.88 -4.34 -4.00
N GLY A 46 3.41 -5.01 -5.04
CA GLY A 46 3.08 -6.40 -5.32
C GLY A 46 3.52 -7.35 -4.21
N LYS A 47 4.72 -7.15 -3.67
CA LYS A 47 5.22 -7.99 -2.57
C LYS A 47 4.43 -7.77 -1.29
N PHE A 48 4.06 -6.54 -1.00
CA PHE A 48 3.23 -6.23 0.16
C PHE A 48 1.84 -6.88 0.02
N ALA A 49 1.23 -6.75 -1.15
CA ALA A 49 -0.07 -7.38 -1.42
C ALA A 49 -0.01 -8.89 -1.25
N SER A 50 1.08 -9.53 -1.72
CA SER A 50 1.27 -10.98 -1.56
C SER A 50 1.39 -11.37 -0.09
N ALA A 51 2.09 -10.57 0.72
CA ALA A 51 2.23 -10.84 2.15
C ALA A 51 0.87 -10.76 2.86
N VAL A 52 0.06 -9.74 2.53
CA VAL A 52 -1.29 -9.61 3.10
C VAL A 52 -2.17 -10.79 2.66
N ARG A 53 -2.12 -11.14 1.38
CA ARG A 53 -2.93 -12.22 0.84
C ARG A 53 -2.60 -13.56 1.52
N ALA A 54 -1.33 -13.81 1.80
CA ALA A 54 -0.91 -15.01 2.52
C ALA A 54 -1.49 -15.03 3.94
N LYS A 55 -1.53 -13.88 4.63
CA LYS A 55 -2.06 -13.79 5.99
C LYS A 55 -3.57 -13.92 6.04
N LYS A 56 -4.29 -13.61 4.99
CA LYS A 56 -5.75 -13.75 4.95
C LYS A 56 -6.21 -15.19 5.17
N LYS A 57 -5.38 -16.17 4.85
CA LYS A 57 -5.71 -17.58 5.09
C LYS A 57 -5.86 -17.85 6.59
N GLN A 58 -5.07 -17.18 7.41
CA GLN A 58 -5.09 -17.30 8.86
C GLN A 58 -6.04 -16.27 9.49
N TYR A 59 -6.18 -15.11 8.88
CA TYR A 59 -6.99 -14.00 9.38
C TYR A 59 -8.00 -13.59 8.30
N PRO A 60 -9.10 -14.35 8.13
CA PRO A 60 -10.01 -14.16 6.98
C PRO A 60 -10.77 -12.85 6.97
N ASP A 61 -10.85 -12.13 8.10
CA ASP A 61 -11.54 -10.85 8.17
C ASP A 61 -10.68 -9.68 7.65
N VAL A 62 -9.39 -9.92 7.42
CA VAL A 62 -8.49 -8.90 6.89
C VAL A 62 -8.79 -8.67 5.41
N GLN A 63 -8.81 -7.41 4.99
CA GLN A 63 -9.08 -7.04 3.61
C GLN A 63 -7.88 -6.39 2.94
N LEU A 64 -7.66 -6.74 1.69
CA LEU A 64 -6.65 -6.15 0.83
C LEU A 64 -7.37 -5.33 -0.24
N ILE A 65 -7.16 -4.02 -0.25
CA ILE A 65 -7.88 -3.10 -1.11
C ILE A 65 -6.91 -2.36 -2.02
N LEU A 66 -7.23 -2.35 -3.32
CA LEU A 66 -6.46 -1.62 -4.31
C LEU A 66 -7.02 -0.20 -4.45
N ILE A 67 -6.15 0.79 -4.29
CA ILE A 67 -6.51 2.19 -4.46
C ILE A 67 -5.91 2.70 -5.76
N LYS A 68 -6.74 2.95 -6.75
CA LYS A 68 -6.30 3.41 -8.07
C LYS A 68 -6.32 4.93 -8.16
N PRO A 69 -5.34 5.52 -8.86
CA PRO A 69 -5.32 6.98 -9.04
C PRO A 69 -6.30 7.46 -10.10
N TYR A 70 -6.77 6.56 -10.96
CA TYR A 70 -7.74 6.86 -12.01
C TYR A 70 -8.28 5.55 -12.58
N PHE A 71 -9.39 5.64 -13.30
CA PHE A 71 -9.93 4.48 -13.99
C PHE A 71 -9.03 4.11 -15.18
N SER A 72 -8.79 2.82 -15.37
CA SER A 72 -8.06 2.32 -16.53
C SER A 72 -8.80 1.13 -17.11
N GLY A 73 -8.66 0.92 -18.43
CA GLY A 73 -9.33 -0.18 -19.12
C GLY A 73 -8.96 -1.57 -18.59
N GLU A 74 -7.80 -1.68 -17.95
CA GLU A 74 -7.36 -2.95 -17.36
C GLU A 74 -8.36 -3.51 -16.35
N LEU A 75 -9.08 -2.63 -15.64
CA LEU A 75 -10.07 -3.06 -14.65
C LEU A 75 -11.19 -3.87 -15.31
N ASN A 76 -11.51 -3.58 -16.56
CA ASN A 76 -12.52 -4.32 -17.31
C ASN A 76 -11.93 -5.52 -18.05
N THR A 77 -10.76 -5.36 -18.69
CA THR A 77 -10.16 -6.43 -19.48
C THR A 77 -9.58 -7.55 -18.62
N ASN A 78 -9.11 -7.22 -17.42
CA ASN A 78 -8.55 -8.19 -16.47
C ASN A 78 -9.42 -8.33 -15.22
N LYS A 79 -10.73 -8.23 -15.39
CA LYS A 79 -11.69 -8.23 -14.29
C LYS A 79 -11.53 -9.42 -13.33
N GLU A 80 -11.39 -10.62 -13.88
CA GLU A 80 -11.23 -11.83 -13.06
C GLU A 80 -9.98 -11.78 -12.19
N TYR A 81 -8.87 -11.28 -12.76
CA TYR A 81 -7.64 -11.12 -12.00
C TYR A 81 -7.82 -10.16 -10.82
N TYR A 82 -8.42 -8.99 -11.06
CA TYR A 82 -8.61 -8.00 -10.01
C TYR A 82 -9.57 -8.48 -8.93
N GLU A 83 -10.63 -9.19 -9.31
CA GLU A 83 -11.58 -9.76 -8.35
C GLU A 83 -10.94 -10.85 -7.49
N TYR A 84 -10.00 -11.62 -8.07
CA TYR A 84 -9.25 -12.63 -7.34
C TYR A 84 -8.20 -12.02 -6.42
N ALA A 85 -7.47 -11.02 -6.91
CA ALA A 85 -6.31 -10.47 -6.23
C ALA A 85 -6.66 -9.53 -5.08
N TYR A 86 -7.79 -8.83 -5.16
CA TYR A 86 -8.18 -7.80 -4.20
C TYR A 86 -9.60 -7.97 -3.72
N ASP A 87 -9.84 -7.60 -2.46
CA ASP A 87 -11.20 -7.66 -1.90
C ASP A 87 -12.06 -6.50 -2.41
N ASP A 88 -11.46 -5.37 -2.73
CA ASP A 88 -12.16 -4.21 -3.27
C ASP A 88 -11.18 -3.33 -4.07
N ILE A 89 -11.72 -2.47 -4.90
CA ILE A 89 -10.97 -1.51 -5.68
C ILE A 89 -11.64 -0.16 -5.52
N ILE A 90 -10.87 0.84 -5.08
CA ILE A 90 -11.38 2.18 -4.84
C ILE A 90 -10.64 3.18 -5.72
N ILE A 91 -11.40 4.06 -6.37
CA ILE A 91 -10.85 5.25 -7.03
C ILE A 91 -11.35 6.43 -6.19
N PRO A 92 -10.46 7.12 -5.44
CA PRO A 92 -10.92 8.18 -4.55
C PRO A 92 -11.55 9.35 -5.29
N ASP A 93 -12.59 9.94 -4.71
CA ASP A 93 -13.19 11.18 -5.25
C ASP A 93 -12.16 12.29 -5.34
N ALA A 94 -11.17 12.30 -4.46
CA ALA A 94 -10.11 13.30 -4.44
C ALA A 94 -9.32 13.37 -5.75
N VAL A 95 -9.30 12.30 -6.55
CA VAL A 95 -8.59 12.29 -7.85
C VAL A 95 -9.51 12.57 -9.03
N ALA A 96 -10.81 12.76 -8.82
CA ALA A 96 -11.75 13.04 -9.88
C ALA A 96 -11.39 14.36 -10.58
N GLY A 97 -11.29 14.33 -11.90
CA GLY A 97 -10.95 15.51 -12.69
C GLY A 97 -9.49 15.95 -12.61
N VAL A 98 -8.66 15.24 -11.88
CA VAL A 98 -7.23 15.57 -11.75
C VAL A 98 -6.47 14.99 -12.94
N HIS A 99 -5.53 15.78 -13.48
CA HIS A 99 -4.68 15.32 -14.57
C HIS A 99 -3.89 14.08 -14.11
N TYR A 100 -3.76 13.08 -14.99
CA TYR A 100 -3.18 11.79 -14.60
C TYR A 100 -1.77 11.92 -13.99
N LYS A 101 -0.98 12.92 -14.39
CA LYS A 101 0.36 13.15 -13.84
C LYS A 101 0.33 13.56 -12.37
N SER A 102 -0.75 14.20 -11.94
CA SER A 102 -0.91 14.63 -10.55
C SER A 102 -1.75 13.64 -9.74
N ALA A 103 -2.45 12.75 -10.41
CA ALA A 103 -3.40 11.84 -9.77
C ALA A 103 -2.71 10.86 -8.82
N ILE A 104 -1.52 10.37 -9.19
CA ILE A 104 -0.78 9.42 -8.35
C ILE A 104 -0.38 10.08 -7.03
N THR A 105 0.15 11.31 -7.08
CA THR A 105 0.51 12.06 -5.88
C THR A 105 -0.70 12.31 -4.99
N LYS A 106 -1.81 12.72 -5.58
CA LYS A 106 -3.04 12.96 -4.84
C LYS A 106 -3.60 11.68 -4.22
N ARG A 107 -3.58 10.57 -4.98
CA ARG A 107 -4.00 9.27 -4.46
C ARG A 107 -3.14 8.86 -3.26
N ASN A 108 -1.82 9.02 -3.37
CA ASN A 108 -0.91 8.66 -2.29
C ASN A 108 -1.20 9.46 -1.02
N ARG A 109 -1.42 10.76 -1.15
CA ARG A 109 -1.75 11.61 0.01
C ARG A 109 -3.10 11.25 0.61
N TRP A 110 -4.07 10.95 -0.22
CA TRP A 110 -5.37 10.50 0.25
C TRP A 110 -5.25 9.20 1.05
N MET A 111 -4.43 8.26 0.59
CA MET A 111 -4.17 7.03 1.33
C MET A 111 -3.55 7.31 2.69
N VAL A 112 -2.52 8.15 2.74
CA VAL A 112 -1.87 8.52 3.99
C VAL A 112 -2.87 9.18 4.95
N ASP A 113 -3.66 10.13 4.44
CA ASP A 113 -4.63 10.85 5.27
C ASP A 113 -5.67 9.94 5.90
N ASN A 114 -5.99 8.83 5.24
CA ASN A 114 -7.04 7.91 5.68
C ASN A 114 -6.53 6.66 6.38
N CYS A 115 -5.22 6.53 6.56
CA CYS A 115 -4.63 5.36 7.20
C CYS A 115 -3.93 5.74 8.49
N ASP A 116 -3.80 4.77 9.40
CA ASP A 116 -3.19 4.96 10.71
C ASP A 116 -1.70 4.61 10.69
N VAL A 117 -1.35 3.59 9.91
CA VAL A 117 0.02 3.07 9.81
C VAL A 117 0.44 3.07 8.35
N ILE A 118 1.65 3.56 8.10
CA ILE A 118 2.22 3.65 6.76
C ILE A 118 3.46 2.79 6.72
N VAL A 119 3.45 1.75 5.90
CA VAL A 119 4.62 0.86 5.70
C VAL A 119 5.35 1.35 4.46
N THR A 120 6.66 1.58 4.59
CA THR A 120 7.45 2.13 3.49
C THR A 120 8.66 1.26 3.19
N PHE A 121 9.11 1.31 1.93
CA PHE A 121 10.40 0.75 1.53
C PHE A 121 11.13 1.82 0.71
N VAL A 122 11.90 2.64 1.39
CA VAL A 122 12.58 3.81 0.80
C VAL A 122 14.07 3.71 1.10
N TYR A 123 14.85 3.60 0.03
CA TYR A 123 16.32 3.53 0.11
C TYR A 123 17.00 4.66 -0.68
N ARG A 124 16.21 5.57 -1.24
CA ARG A 124 16.70 6.76 -1.96
C ARG A 124 16.03 7.99 -1.40
N ASP A 125 16.64 9.15 -1.58
CA ASP A 125 16.15 10.43 -1.08
C ASP A 125 15.41 11.23 -2.17
N PHE A 126 14.78 10.53 -3.11
CA PHE A 126 13.97 11.12 -4.17
C PHE A 126 12.92 10.12 -4.67
N GLY A 127 11.93 10.64 -5.40
CA GLY A 127 10.87 9.83 -6.00
C GLY A 127 9.58 9.83 -5.21
N GLY A 128 8.55 9.23 -5.80
CA GLY A 128 7.20 9.24 -5.24
C GLY A 128 7.07 8.61 -3.86
N ALA A 129 7.75 7.47 -3.66
CA ALA A 129 7.70 6.78 -2.36
C ALA A 129 8.39 7.61 -1.28
N TYR A 130 9.53 8.23 -1.60
CA TYR A 130 10.23 9.10 -0.67
C TYR A 130 9.37 10.30 -0.29
N ASP A 131 8.77 10.96 -1.29
CA ASP A 131 7.92 12.14 -1.06
C ASP A 131 6.70 11.78 -0.20
N THR A 132 6.10 10.62 -0.44
CA THR A 132 4.95 10.14 0.32
C THR A 132 5.34 9.82 1.77
N LYS A 133 6.51 9.22 1.98
CA LYS A 133 7.03 8.95 3.31
C LYS A 133 7.22 10.25 4.09
N LYS A 134 7.81 11.26 3.45
CA LYS A 134 7.99 12.59 4.07
C LYS A 134 6.64 13.20 4.44
N TYR A 135 5.67 13.08 3.56
CA TYR A 135 4.31 13.57 3.82
C TYR A 135 3.72 12.88 5.04
N ALA A 136 3.84 11.56 5.14
CA ALA A 136 3.32 10.80 6.26
C ALA A 136 3.96 11.22 7.58
N ILE A 137 5.28 11.38 7.61
CA ILE A 137 6.01 11.82 8.80
C ILE A 137 5.55 13.22 9.22
N LYS A 138 5.44 14.12 8.25
CA LYS A 138 5.01 15.50 8.51
C LYS A 138 3.60 15.56 9.12
N HIS A 139 2.74 14.61 8.76
CA HIS A 139 1.36 14.56 9.24
C HIS A 139 1.20 13.68 10.48
N GLY A 140 2.30 13.31 11.12
CA GLY A 140 2.26 12.60 12.40
C GLY A 140 1.81 11.14 12.33
N LYS A 141 1.89 10.53 11.16
CA LYS A 141 1.50 9.13 11.02
C LYS A 141 2.58 8.19 11.54
N THR A 142 2.19 7.00 11.97
CA THR A 142 3.12 5.94 12.33
C THR A 142 3.72 5.37 11.04
N VAL A 143 5.03 5.48 10.88
CA VAL A 143 5.73 5.00 9.69
C VAL A 143 6.65 3.85 10.07
N ILE A 144 6.51 2.73 9.36
CA ILE A 144 7.37 1.56 9.52
C ILE A 144 8.20 1.42 8.25
N GLU A 145 9.50 1.66 8.37
CA GLU A 145 10.42 1.55 7.23
C GLU A 145 10.96 0.12 7.15
N VAL A 146 10.58 -0.61 6.10
CA VAL A 146 10.99 -2.00 5.90
C VAL A 146 12.50 -2.11 5.75
N ASN A 147 13.13 -1.13 5.10
CA ASN A 147 14.58 -1.14 4.88
C ASN A 147 15.38 -1.14 6.19
N ASP A 148 14.82 -0.57 7.26
CA ASP A 148 15.44 -0.57 8.58
C ASP A 148 15.39 -1.94 9.27
N ARG A 149 14.58 -2.83 8.77
CA ARG A 149 14.35 -4.17 9.34
C ARG A 149 15.01 -5.30 8.56
N ILE A 150 15.74 -4.94 7.51
CA ILE A 150 16.45 -5.89 6.66
C ILE A 150 17.95 -5.64 6.82
N LYS A 151 18.71 -6.71 6.94
CA LYS A 151 20.16 -6.60 7.04
C LYS A 151 20.84 -6.89 5.71
#